data_15c64e5dfecde50fd29c99ced49f511e
#
_entry.id   15c64e5dfecde50fd29c99ced49f511e
#
_cell.length_a   1.000
_cell.length_b   1.000
_cell.length_c   1.000
_cell.angle_alpha   90.00
_cell.angle_beta   90.00
_cell.angle_gamma   90.00
#
_symmetry.space_group_name_H-M   'P 1'
#
loop_
_entity.id
_entity.type
_entity.pdbx_description
1 polymer ?
#
loop_
_entity_poly.entity_id
_entity_poly.type
_entity_poly.pdbx_seq_one_letter_code
_entity_poly.pdbx_strand_id
1 'polypeptide(L)'
;MQLDEVKISKAIIESYNNKLIDALNVDVAIVGAGPAGMCCAYYLAKQGKKVVMFERKLSVGGGMWGGGIMFNEIVFQEKAKTILDEFGVRSRLYEKNYYLADSLETVSTICSKTIKAGVKIFNLISAEDVMIRKNRICGLVLNWTAVEIANLHVDPITMAADFVVDATGHAAEVARIAERKSGISMKTSTGKVKGERSMWAEAGEDTIVKNSKEVAPGLYVCGMCANAVYGAPRMGPIFGGMLLSGKKVAQEISNKQK
;
A
#
# COMPACT_ATOMS: atom_id res chain seq x y z
N MET A 1 -14.05 -14.02 37.90
CA MET A 1 -14.56 -14.11 36.51
C MET A 1 -13.84 -15.28 35.87
N GLN A 2 -14.55 -16.31 35.40
CA GLN A 2 -13.90 -17.45 34.75
C GLN A 2 -13.86 -17.18 33.24
N LEU A 3 -12.66 -17.18 32.66
CA LEU A 3 -12.48 -17.10 31.21
C LEU A 3 -12.79 -18.47 30.59
N ASP A 4 -13.27 -18.45 29.35
CA ASP A 4 -13.65 -19.63 28.58
C ASP A 4 -12.97 -19.52 27.20
N GLU A 5 -12.05 -20.41 26.90
CA GLU A 5 -11.22 -20.42 25.68
C GLU A 5 -12.07 -20.60 24.42
N VAL A 6 -13.17 -21.37 24.52
CA VAL A 6 -14.09 -21.58 23.37
C VAL A 6 -14.85 -20.29 23.06
N LYS A 7 -15.29 -19.55 24.09
CA LYS A 7 -15.92 -18.24 23.89
C LYS A 7 -14.95 -17.21 23.28
N ILE A 8 -13.68 -17.22 23.73
CA ILE A 8 -12.62 -16.37 23.14
C ILE A 8 -12.46 -16.69 21.67
N SER A 9 -12.30 -17.97 21.32
CA SER A 9 -12.16 -18.40 19.93
C SER A 9 -13.37 -18.01 19.07
N LYS A 10 -14.58 -18.25 19.57
CA LYS A 10 -15.83 -17.87 18.89
C LYS A 10 -15.90 -16.37 18.62
N ALA A 11 -15.60 -15.55 19.63
CA ALA A 11 -15.64 -14.09 19.49
C ALA A 11 -14.65 -13.58 18.43
N ILE A 12 -13.42 -14.14 18.37
CA ILE A 12 -12.42 -13.80 17.36
C ILE A 12 -12.91 -14.18 15.97
N ILE A 13 -13.41 -15.40 15.78
CA ILE A 13 -13.89 -15.91 14.49
C ILE A 13 -15.06 -15.05 13.97
N GLU A 14 -16.08 -14.82 14.79
CA GLU A 14 -17.24 -14.01 14.41
C GLU A 14 -16.85 -12.58 14.03
N SER A 15 -16.01 -11.95 14.84
CA SER A 15 -15.54 -10.59 14.58
C SER A 15 -14.71 -10.50 13.30
N TYR A 16 -13.80 -11.44 13.07
CA TYR A 16 -12.98 -11.48 11.88
C TYR A 16 -13.80 -11.75 10.62
N ASN A 17 -14.70 -12.75 10.67
CA ASN A 17 -15.56 -13.09 9.55
C ASN A 17 -16.46 -11.92 9.13
N ASN A 18 -17.08 -11.23 10.09
CA ASN A 18 -17.90 -10.04 9.80
C ASN A 18 -17.07 -8.95 9.11
N LYS A 19 -15.85 -8.71 9.61
CA LYS A 19 -14.93 -7.74 8.99
C LYS A 19 -14.52 -8.15 7.58
N LEU A 20 -14.27 -9.45 7.33
CA LEU A 20 -13.87 -9.97 6.03
C LEU A 20 -15.04 -9.93 5.02
N ILE A 21 -16.23 -10.37 5.43
CA ILE A 21 -17.43 -10.31 4.57
C ILE A 21 -17.70 -8.88 4.12
N ASP A 22 -17.62 -7.92 5.04
CA ASP A 22 -17.82 -6.53 4.67
C ASP A 22 -16.73 -6.00 3.72
N ALA A 23 -15.54 -6.60 3.72
CA ALA A 23 -14.44 -6.24 2.83
C ALA A 23 -14.53 -6.84 1.41
N LEU A 24 -15.49 -7.75 1.13
CA LEU A 24 -15.59 -8.40 -0.18
C LEU A 24 -16.06 -7.48 -1.31
N ASN A 25 -16.61 -6.29 -0.97
CA ASN A 25 -16.98 -5.27 -1.95
C ASN A 25 -16.69 -3.89 -1.39
N VAL A 26 -15.74 -3.17 -2.01
CA VAL A 26 -15.23 -1.88 -1.55
C VAL A 26 -15.00 -0.90 -2.69
N ASP A 27 -14.83 0.38 -2.37
CA ASP A 27 -14.44 1.38 -3.38
C ASP A 27 -12.97 1.17 -3.78
N VAL A 28 -12.07 0.94 -2.80
CA VAL A 28 -10.64 0.81 -3.07
C VAL A 28 -10.01 -0.34 -2.28
N ALA A 29 -9.33 -1.22 -2.99
CA ALA A 29 -8.47 -2.26 -2.43
C ALA A 29 -7.00 -1.90 -2.62
N ILE A 30 -6.23 -1.90 -1.54
CA ILE A 30 -4.80 -1.57 -1.55
C ILE A 30 -3.99 -2.81 -1.15
N VAL A 31 -3.02 -3.19 -1.96
CA VAL A 31 -2.08 -4.28 -1.65
C VAL A 31 -0.74 -3.69 -1.22
N GLY A 32 -0.31 -4.07 -0.01
CA GLY A 32 0.88 -3.54 0.65
C GLY A 32 0.56 -2.43 1.65
N ALA A 33 0.74 -2.72 2.94
CA ALA A 33 0.55 -1.79 4.05
C ALA A 33 1.86 -1.11 4.46
N GLY A 34 2.67 -0.71 3.47
CA GLY A 34 3.82 0.17 3.65
C GLY A 34 3.40 1.64 3.78
N PRO A 35 4.37 2.58 3.95
CA PRO A 35 4.08 4.00 4.18
C PRO A 35 3.23 4.63 3.08
N ALA A 36 3.49 4.32 1.81
CA ALA A 36 2.72 4.85 0.69
C ALA A 36 1.28 4.31 0.68
N GLY A 37 1.10 3.00 0.88
CA GLY A 37 -0.22 2.37 0.95
C GLY A 37 -1.06 2.89 2.11
N MET A 38 -0.49 2.97 3.32
CA MET A 38 -1.19 3.50 4.50
C MET A 38 -1.56 4.98 4.33
N CYS A 39 -0.66 5.79 3.79
CA CYS A 39 -0.95 7.20 3.49
C CYS A 39 -2.09 7.32 2.46
N CYS A 40 -2.05 6.54 1.39
CA CYS A 40 -3.12 6.49 0.38
C CYS A 40 -4.47 6.11 1.02
N ALA A 41 -4.48 5.03 1.79
CA ALA A 41 -5.68 4.53 2.48
C ALA A 41 -6.29 5.56 3.43
N TYR A 42 -5.45 6.23 4.22
CA TYR A 42 -5.88 7.27 5.15
C TYR A 42 -6.62 8.41 4.44
N TYR A 43 -6.02 8.96 3.38
CA TYR A 43 -6.64 10.08 2.65
C TYR A 43 -7.91 9.67 1.90
N LEU A 44 -7.98 8.45 1.36
CA LEU A 44 -9.19 7.91 0.75
C LEU A 44 -10.32 7.74 1.78
N ALA A 45 -10.03 7.16 2.93
CA ALA A 45 -11.00 6.97 4.00
C ALA A 45 -11.51 8.31 4.56
N LYS A 46 -10.64 9.31 4.72
CA LYS A 46 -11.06 10.68 5.09
C LYS A 46 -12.01 11.34 4.09
N GLN A 47 -12.00 10.88 2.84
CA GLN A 47 -12.90 11.34 1.78
C GLN A 47 -14.15 10.44 1.64
N GLY A 48 -14.41 9.59 2.63
CA GLY A 48 -15.60 8.74 2.71
C GLY A 48 -15.56 7.49 1.84
N LYS A 49 -14.41 7.13 1.26
CA LYS A 49 -14.26 5.88 0.52
C LYS A 49 -14.18 4.68 1.45
N LYS A 50 -14.84 3.59 1.07
CA LYS A 50 -14.69 2.30 1.73
C LYS A 50 -13.40 1.65 1.27
N VAL A 51 -12.39 1.61 2.15
CA VAL A 51 -11.03 1.17 1.84
C VAL A 51 -10.66 -0.08 2.61
N VAL A 52 -10.05 -1.06 1.94
CA VAL A 52 -9.42 -2.23 2.54
C VAL A 52 -7.97 -2.32 2.12
N MET A 53 -7.12 -2.81 3.04
CA MET A 53 -5.72 -3.08 2.76
C MET A 53 -5.39 -4.54 3.05
N PHE A 54 -4.53 -5.11 2.21
CA PHE A 54 -3.98 -6.46 2.37
C PHE A 54 -2.46 -6.39 2.49
N GLU A 55 -1.91 -7.05 3.51
CA GLU A 55 -0.48 -7.13 3.78
C GLU A 55 -0.08 -8.59 3.92
N ARG A 56 0.92 -9.03 3.16
CA ARG A 56 1.38 -10.43 3.22
C ARG A 56 2.16 -10.77 4.48
N LYS A 57 2.77 -9.78 5.13
CA LYS A 57 3.52 -9.97 6.37
C LYS A 57 2.61 -9.84 7.59
N LEU A 58 3.08 -10.35 8.73
CA LEU A 58 2.40 -10.20 10.00
C LEU A 58 2.35 -8.73 10.43
N SER A 59 3.45 -8.00 10.29
CA SER A 59 3.55 -6.59 10.64
C SER A 59 3.26 -5.69 9.45
N VAL A 60 2.39 -4.69 9.64
CA VAL A 60 2.20 -3.58 8.69
C VAL A 60 3.33 -2.56 8.83
N GLY A 61 3.51 -1.66 7.85
CA GLY A 61 4.54 -0.61 7.89
C GLY A 61 5.68 -0.82 6.90
N GLY A 62 5.76 -1.98 6.27
CA GLY A 62 6.80 -2.30 5.29
C GLY A 62 8.21 -2.16 5.87
N GLY A 63 9.11 -1.52 5.13
CA GLY A 63 10.50 -1.29 5.57
C GLY A 63 10.67 -0.15 6.58
N MET A 64 9.61 0.60 6.93
CA MET A 64 9.72 1.77 7.80
C MET A 64 10.11 1.39 9.24
N TRP A 65 9.78 0.17 9.72
CA TRP A 65 10.20 -0.33 11.02
C TRP A 65 11.72 -0.33 11.22
N GLY A 66 12.47 -0.62 10.16
CA GLY A 66 13.92 -0.56 10.19
C GLY A 66 14.51 0.84 10.10
N GLY A 67 13.67 1.84 9.81
CA GLY A 67 14.17 3.18 9.49
C GLY A 67 15.08 3.18 8.27
N GLY A 68 15.92 4.18 8.14
CA GLY A 68 17.03 4.16 7.20
C GLY A 68 18.18 3.32 7.73
N ILE A 69 18.75 2.44 6.89
CA ILE A 69 19.96 1.67 7.20
C ILE A 69 19.93 0.86 8.51
N MET A 70 18.75 0.38 8.93
CA MET A 70 18.50 -0.35 10.20
C MET A 70 18.72 0.47 11.47
N PHE A 71 18.74 1.78 11.38
CA PHE A 71 18.68 2.69 12.51
C PHE A 71 17.27 3.30 12.60
N ASN A 72 16.73 3.43 13.79
CA ASN A 72 15.33 3.82 14.03
C ASN A 72 15.02 5.29 13.69
N GLU A 73 15.60 5.79 12.61
CA GLU A 73 15.41 7.15 12.10
C GLU A 73 15.00 7.09 10.63
N ILE A 74 14.11 7.98 10.24
CA ILE A 74 13.77 8.22 8.84
C ILE A 74 14.17 9.63 8.43
N VAL A 75 14.57 9.75 7.17
CA VAL A 75 14.84 11.05 6.53
C VAL A 75 13.71 11.38 5.56
N PHE A 76 13.31 12.64 5.50
CA PHE A 76 12.35 13.14 4.52
C PHE A 76 12.57 14.61 4.22
N GLN A 77 12.10 15.07 3.05
CA GLN A 77 12.20 16.46 2.63
C GLN A 77 11.08 17.30 3.24
N GLU A 78 11.27 18.62 3.23
CA GLU A 78 10.31 19.61 3.72
C GLU A 78 8.89 19.43 3.14
N LYS A 79 8.77 19.07 1.86
CA LYS A 79 7.48 18.84 1.19
C LYS A 79 6.64 17.76 1.87
N ALA A 80 7.26 16.77 2.49
CA ALA A 80 6.56 15.69 3.20
C ALA A 80 6.22 16.04 4.66
N LYS A 81 6.82 17.11 5.21
CA LYS A 81 6.60 17.52 6.60
C LYS A 81 5.13 17.75 6.92
N THR A 82 4.40 18.41 6.03
CA THR A 82 2.97 18.68 6.22
C THR A 82 2.14 17.41 6.40
N ILE A 83 2.53 16.29 5.76
CA ILE A 83 1.86 15.00 5.94
C ILE A 83 2.17 14.44 7.32
N LEU A 84 3.43 14.45 7.74
CA LEU A 84 3.84 13.96 9.05
C LEU A 84 3.22 14.77 10.19
N ASP A 85 3.16 16.10 10.04
CA ASP A 85 2.47 16.99 11.00
C ASP A 85 0.96 16.66 11.09
N GLU A 86 0.29 16.40 9.96
CA GLU A 86 -1.13 15.98 9.94
C GLU A 86 -1.33 14.63 10.65
N PHE A 87 -0.39 13.72 10.50
CA PHE A 87 -0.38 12.47 11.28
C PHE A 87 -0.02 12.69 12.75
N GLY A 88 0.56 13.82 13.13
CA GLY A 88 1.01 14.12 14.48
C GLY A 88 2.32 13.43 14.85
N VAL A 89 3.17 13.16 13.87
CA VAL A 89 4.51 12.60 14.05
C VAL A 89 5.48 13.71 14.37
N ARG A 90 6.26 13.56 15.45
CA ARG A 90 7.30 14.51 15.81
C ARG A 90 8.47 14.45 14.84
N SER A 91 8.95 15.60 14.44
CA SER A 91 10.11 15.70 13.53
C SER A 91 11.04 16.83 13.94
N ARG A 92 12.29 16.74 13.51
CA ARG A 92 13.30 17.77 13.74
C ARG A 92 14.03 18.11 12.45
N LEU A 93 14.36 19.37 12.27
CA LEU A 93 15.24 19.82 11.19
C LEU A 93 16.66 19.32 11.47
N TYR A 94 17.27 18.65 10.49
CA TYR A 94 18.68 18.28 10.52
C TYR A 94 19.54 19.35 9.82
N GLU A 95 19.18 19.65 8.57
CA GLU A 95 19.73 20.75 7.80
C GLU A 95 18.69 21.16 6.72
N LYS A 96 18.97 22.21 5.96
CA LYS A 96 18.03 22.73 4.96
C LYS A 96 17.49 21.61 4.07
N ASN A 97 16.16 21.45 4.06
CA ASN A 97 15.42 20.44 3.31
C ASN A 97 15.60 18.98 3.79
N TYR A 98 16.29 18.75 4.92
CA TYR A 98 16.42 17.43 5.52
C TYR A 98 15.81 17.41 6.92
N TYR A 99 14.79 16.61 7.11
CA TYR A 99 14.10 16.40 8.37
C TYR A 99 14.28 14.95 8.83
N LEU A 100 14.30 14.76 10.13
CA LEU A 100 14.40 13.48 10.79
C LEU A 100 13.16 13.23 11.65
N ALA A 101 12.72 11.98 11.70
CA ALA A 101 11.73 11.50 12.65
C ALA A 101 12.07 10.07 13.09
N ASP A 102 11.64 9.72 14.30
CA ASP A 102 11.72 8.35 14.79
C ASP A 102 10.85 7.42 13.94
N SER A 103 11.41 6.32 13.47
CA SER A 103 10.72 5.41 12.57
C SER A 103 9.61 4.62 13.26
N LEU A 104 9.80 4.27 14.54
CA LEU A 104 8.81 3.50 15.31
C LEU A 104 7.61 4.39 15.64
N GLU A 105 7.84 5.65 16.05
CA GLU A 105 6.77 6.63 16.24
C GLU A 105 6.02 6.83 14.92
N THR A 106 6.74 7.02 13.82
CA THR A 106 6.13 7.31 12.51
C THR A 106 5.24 6.16 12.05
N VAL A 107 5.75 4.94 12.02
CA VAL A 107 4.99 3.80 11.49
C VAL A 107 3.78 3.46 12.37
N SER A 108 3.95 3.48 13.71
CA SER A 108 2.85 3.17 14.63
C SER A 108 1.76 4.25 14.59
N THR A 109 2.15 5.52 14.49
CA THR A 109 1.22 6.65 14.38
C THR A 109 0.44 6.61 13.07
N ILE A 110 1.10 6.43 11.93
CA ILE A 110 0.44 6.31 10.63
C ILE A 110 -0.52 5.12 10.62
N CYS A 111 -0.08 3.95 11.10
CA CYS A 111 -0.93 2.77 11.20
C CYS A 111 -2.18 3.01 12.05
N SER A 112 -2.00 3.55 13.26
CA SER A 112 -3.12 3.87 14.16
C SER A 112 -4.11 4.85 13.54
N LYS A 113 -3.62 5.93 12.93
CA LYS A 113 -4.45 6.94 12.27
C LYS A 113 -5.20 6.37 11.07
N THR A 114 -4.55 5.50 10.28
CA THR A 114 -5.17 4.83 9.13
C THR A 114 -6.34 3.95 9.57
N ILE A 115 -6.16 3.13 10.62
CA ILE A 115 -7.23 2.28 11.16
C ILE A 115 -8.36 3.14 11.75
N LYS A 116 -8.03 4.19 12.51
CA LYS A 116 -9.02 5.11 13.10
C LYS A 116 -9.81 5.90 12.05
N ALA A 117 -9.26 6.10 10.86
CA ALA A 117 -9.99 6.68 9.73
C ALA A 117 -11.02 5.72 9.09
N GLY A 118 -11.11 4.47 9.57
CA GLY A 118 -12.07 3.46 9.11
C GLY A 118 -11.51 2.42 8.13
N VAL A 119 -10.21 2.48 7.83
CA VAL A 119 -9.58 1.49 6.95
C VAL A 119 -9.49 0.13 7.64
N LYS A 120 -9.92 -0.92 6.95
CA LYS A 120 -9.70 -2.30 7.39
C LYS A 120 -8.40 -2.83 6.83
N ILE A 121 -7.52 -3.33 7.71
CA ILE A 121 -6.26 -3.94 7.33
C ILE A 121 -6.31 -5.42 7.65
N PHE A 122 -5.99 -6.26 6.67
CA PHE A 122 -5.85 -7.70 6.79
C PHE A 122 -4.39 -8.06 6.52
N ASN A 123 -3.70 -8.48 7.54
CA ASN A 123 -2.34 -9.00 7.44
C ASN A 123 -2.33 -10.52 7.19
N LEU A 124 -1.18 -11.06 6.76
CA LEU A 124 -1.01 -12.45 6.35
C LEU A 124 -1.91 -12.88 5.18
N ILE A 125 -2.24 -11.91 4.31
CA ILE A 125 -2.99 -12.15 3.07
C ILE A 125 -2.18 -11.62 1.89
N SER A 126 -1.96 -12.49 0.90
CA SER A 126 -1.28 -12.20 -0.37
C SER A 126 -2.28 -12.05 -1.52
N ALA A 127 -1.97 -11.19 -2.48
CA ALA A 127 -2.68 -11.14 -3.75
C ALA A 127 -2.06 -12.15 -4.72
N GLU A 128 -2.87 -13.11 -5.20
CA GLU A 128 -2.44 -14.14 -6.17
C GLU A 128 -2.81 -13.79 -7.60
N ASP A 129 -3.90 -13.03 -7.75
CA ASP A 129 -4.40 -12.63 -9.08
C ASP A 129 -5.24 -11.34 -9.00
N VAL A 130 -5.65 -10.85 -10.16
CA VAL A 130 -6.57 -9.72 -10.32
C VAL A 130 -7.86 -10.17 -10.98
N MET A 131 -8.98 -9.59 -10.57
CA MET A 131 -10.26 -9.76 -11.28
C MET A 131 -10.33 -8.77 -12.43
N ILE A 132 -10.68 -9.26 -13.64
CA ILE A 132 -10.81 -8.43 -14.83
C ILE A 132 -12.19 -8.59 -15.43
N ARG A 133 -12.84 -7.46 -15.73
CA ARG A 133 -14.10 -7.40 -16.48
C ARG A 133 -14.03 -6.26 -17.46
N LYS A 134 -14.47 -6.49 -18.70
CA LYS A 134 -14.50 -5.44 -19.75
C LYS A 134 -13.18 -4.69 -19.89
N ASN A 135 -12.06 -5.41 -19.94
CA ASN A 135 -10.70 -4.87 -20.05
C ASN A 135 -10.31 -3.89 -18.90
N ARG A 136 -10.88 -4.08 -17.71
CA ARG A 136 -10.62 -3.29 -16.52
C ARG A 136 -10.39 -4.20 -15.32
N ILE A 137 -9.42 -3.83 -14.48
CA ILE A 137 -9.21 -4.46 -13.18
C ILE A 137 -10.29 -3.95 -12.23
N CYS A 138 -11.04 -4.89 -11.64
CA CYS A 138 -12.22 -4.63 -10.82
C CYS A 138 -12.23 -5.42 -9.52
N GLY A 139 -11.08 -5.89 -9.06
CA GLY A 139 -10.93 -6.60 -7.81
C GLY A 139 -9.66 -7.44 -7.73
N LEU A 140 -9.56 -8.20 -6.68
CA LEU A 140 -8.41 -9.04 -6.34
C LEU A 140 -8.84 -10.49 -6.10
N VAL A 141 -7.88 -11.37 -6.29
CA VAL A 141 -7.91 -12.78 -5.89
C VAL A 141 -6.85 -12.96 -4.81
N LEU A 142 -7.25 -13.42 -3.65
CA LEU A 142 -6.47 -13.36 -2.41
C LEU A 142 -6.34 -14.74 -1.80
N ASN A 143 -5.20 -15.01 -1.15
CA ASN A 143 -5.02 -16.20 -0.35
C ASN A 143 -4.25 -15.87 0.94
N TRP A 144 -4.26 -16.77 1.91
CA TRP A 144 -3.41 -16.66 3.08
C TRP A 144 -1.94 -16.80 2.67
N THR A 145 -1.08 -15.92 3.14
CA THR A 145 0.37 -16.02 2.90
C THR A 145 0.97 -17.36 3.30
N ALA A 146 0.38 -18.03 4.30
CA ALA A 146 0.77 -19.38 4.69
C ALA A 146 0.60 -20.42 3.58
N VAL A 147 -0.40 -20.26 2.71
CA VAL A 147 -0.64 -21.14 1.54
C VAL A 147 0.51 -21.01 0.55
N GLU A 148 0.93 -19.77 0.25
CA GLU A 148 2.07 -19.47 -0.61
C GLU A 148 3.39 -20.05 -0.04
N ILE A 149 3.67 -19.77 1.25
CA ILE A 149 4.89 -20.24 1.93
C ILE A 149 4.97 -21.78 1.97
N ALA A 150 3.85 -22.43 2.23
CA ALA A 150 3.76 -23.88 2.29
C ALA A 150 3.61 -24.56 0.93
N ASN A 151 3.55 -23.77 -0.16
CA ASN A 151 3.33 -24.25 -1.54
C ASN A 151 2.11 -25.20 -1.65
N LEU A 152 1.02 -24.83 -0.99
CA LEU A 152 -0.23 -25.58 -1.02
C LEU A 152 -1.10 -25.14 -2.20
N HIS A 153 -1.97 -26.07 -2.64
CA HIS A 153 -3.01 -25.76 -3.61
C HIS A 153 -4.34 -25.62 -2.88
N VAL A 154 -4.77 -24.36 -2.67
CA VAL A 154 -6.01 -23.99 -2.00
C VAL A 154 -6.73 -22.94 -2.83
N ASP A 155 -8.04 -23.11 -3.03
CA ASP A 155 -8.84 -22.15 -3.78
C ASP A 155 -8.88 -20.80 -3.08
N PRO A 156 -8.67 -19.69 -3.82
CA PRO A 156 -8.52 -18.35 -3.25
C PRO A 156 -9.87 -17.67 -2.99
N ILE A 157 -9.81 -16.61 -2.18
CA ILE A 157 -10.91 -15.68 -1.97
C ILE A 157 -10.91 -14.62 -3.07
N THR A 158 -12.09 -14.29 -3.61
CA THR A 158 -12.25 -13.16 -4.54
C THR A 158 -12.97 -11.99 -3.88
N MET A 159 -12.55 -10.78 -4.22
CA MET A 159 -13.20 -9.55 -3.76
C MET A 159 -13.30 -8.52 -4.88
N ALA A 160 -14.36 -7.74 -4.87
CA ALA A 160 -14.59 -6.66 -5.83
C ALA A 160 -14.10 -5.31 -5.29
N ALA A 161 -13.54 -4.48 -6.19
CA ALA A 161 -13.17 -3.11 -5.88
C ALA A 161 -13.33 -2.23 -7.14
N ASP A 162 -13.80 -0.98 -6.97
CA ASP A 162 -13.85 -0.03 -8.08
C ASP A 162 -12.43 0.33 -8.57
N PHE A 163 -11.47 0.38 -7.63
CA PHE A 163 -10.06 0.64 -7.89
C PHE A 163 -9.15 -0.27 -7.06
N VAL A 164 -8.06 -0.70 -7.66
CA VAL A 164 -6.98 -1.45 -7.00
C VAL A 164 -5.72 -0.57 -6.97
N VAL A 165 -5.04 -0.52 -5.84
CA VAL A 165 -3.77 0.19 -5.68
C VAL A 165 -2.67 -0.81 -5.35
N ASP A 166 -1.64 -0.90 -6.18
CA ASP A 166 -0.42 -1.63 -5.88
C ASP A 166 0.55 -0.72 -5.11
N ALA A 167 0.75 -1.04 -3.84
CA ALA A 167 1.70 -0.40 -2.93
C ALA A 167 2.73 -1.41 -2.39
N THR A 168 2.98 -2.50 -3.15
CA THR A 168 3.84 -3.63 -2.73
C THR A 168 5.33 -3.32 -2.76
N GLY A 169 5.70 -2.08 -3.09
CA GLY A 169 7.08 -1.61 -3.09
C GLY A 169 7.86 -2.09 -4.31
N HIS A 170 9.13 -2.45 -4.10
CA HIS A 170 10.08 -2.79 -5.17
C HIS A 170 9.61 -3.94 -6.07
N ALA A 171 8.85 -4.87 -5.52
CA ALA A 171 8.38 -6.05 -6.25
C ALA A 171 7.30 -5.71 -7.29
N ALA A 172 6.50 -4.65 -7.10
CA ALA A 172 5.37 -4.28 -7.96
C ALA A 172 4.48 -5.49 -8.28
N GLU A 173 4.06 -6.21 -7.23
CA GLU A 173 3.51 -7.56 -7.33
C GLU A 173 2.20 -7.58 -8.14
N VAL A 174 1.26 -6.70 -7.80
CA VAL A 174 -0.04 -6.66 -8.48
C VAL A 174 0.11 -6.21 -9.93
N ALA A 175 0.98 -5.22 -10.19
CA ALA A 175 1.27 -4.77 -11.55
C ALA A 175 1.89 -5.89 -12.40
N ARG A 176 2.83 -6.68 -11.85
CA ARG A 176 3.41 -7.85 -12.53
C ARG A 176 2.41 -8.99 -12.74
N ILE A 177 1.53 -9.23 -11.79
CA ILE A 177 0.43 -10.19 -11.95
C ILE A 177 -0.47 -9.74 -13.09
N ALA A 178 -0.89 -8.49 -13.09
CA ALA A 178 -1.74 -7.93 -14.13
C ALA A 178 -1.04 -8.00 -15.51
N GLU A 179 0.24 -7.62 -15.63
CA GLU A 179 1.01 -7.74 -16.86
C GLU A 179 0.99 -9.18 -17.41
N ARG A 180 1.26 -10.16 -16.55
CA ARG A 180 1.40 -11.57 -16.95
C ARG A 180 0.07 -12.21 -17.33
N LYS A 181 -1.02 -11.90 -16.60
CA LYS A 181 -2.28 -12.65 -16.68
C LYS A 181 -3.42 -11.91 -17.39
N SER A 182 -3.36 -10.56 -17.44
CA SER A 182 -4.52 -9.79 -17.88
C SER A 182 -4.60 -9.55 -19.40
N GLY A 183 -3.48 -9.62 -20.09
CA GLY A 183 -3.37 -9.13 -21.47
C GLY A 183 -3.51 -7.60 -21.61
N ILE A 184 -3.70 -6.87 -20.51
CA ILE A 184 -3.82 -5.40 -20.50
C ILE A 184 -2.43 -4.78 -20.60
N SER A 185 -2.24 -3.89 -21.59
CA SER A 185 -1.00 -3.12 -21.71
C SER A 185 -0.91 -2.05 -20.61
N MET A 186 0.23 -2.01 -19.91
CA MET A 186 0.51 -0.96 -18.94
C MET A 186 0.75 0.39 -19.62
N LYS A 187 0.37 1.48 -18.97
CA LYS A 187 0.61 2.86 -19.43
C LYS A 187 2.09 3.26 -19.24
N THR A 188 3.01 2.43 -19.73
CA THR A 188 4.46 2.66 -19.76
C THR A 188 4.95 2.70 -21.19
N SER A 189 6.16 3.15 -21.43
CA SER A 189 6.72 3.21 -22.81
C SER A 189 6.88 1.85 -23.49
N THR A 190 6.87 0.75 -22.71
CA THR A 190 7.01 -0.62 -23.23
C THR A 190 5.71 -1.42 -23.16
N GLY A 191 4.66 -0.86 -22.59
CA GLY A 191 3.43 -1.60 -22.28
C GLY A 191 3.58 -2.60 -21.12
N LYS A 192 4.75 -2.64 -20.45
CA LYS A 192 5.13 -3.61 -19.43
C LYS A 192 5.70 -2.93 -18.18
N VAL A 193 5.85 -3.70 -17.10
CA VAL A 193 6.61 -3.27 -15.92
C VAL A 193 8.10 -3.26 -16.26
N LYS A 194 8.73 -2.07 -16.15
CA LYS A 194 10.12 -1.87 -16.62
C LYS A 194 11.19 -2.38 -15.65
N GLY A 195 10.85 -2.52 -14.36
CA GLY A 195 11.82 -2.76 -13.29
C GLY A 195 12.50 -1.47 -12.81
N GLU A 196 12.90 -1.43 -11.55
CA GLU A 196 13.61 -0.28 -10.99
C GLU A 196 15.06 -0.24 -11.45
N ARG A 197 15.65 0.96 -11.46
CA ARG A 197 17.08 1.19 -11.73
C ARG A 197 17.88 1.29 -10.44
N SER A 198 19.20 1.31 -10.59
CA SER A 198 20.14 1.51 -9.51
C SER A 198 19.80 2.72 -8.64
N MET A 199 20.22 2.69 -7.38
CA MET A 199 19.91 3.73 -6.40
C MET A 199 20.46 5.08 -6.81
N TRP A 200 19.57 6.06 -6.86
CA TRP A 200 19.87 7.49 -6.99
C TRP A 200 18.74 8.25 -6.28
N ALA A 201 19.00 8.68 -5.03
CA ALA A 201 17.97 9.22 -4.15
C ALA A 201 17.22 10.42 -4.76
N GLU A 202 17.96 11.43 -5.27
CA GLU A 202 17.36 12.63 -5.86
C GLU A 202 16.45 12.30 -7.04
N ALA A 203 16.96 11.56 -8.03
CA ALA A 203 16.17 11.18 -9.20
C ALA A 203 14.99 10.25 -8.85
N GLY A 204 15.15 9.38 -7.86
CA GLY A 204 14.08 8.54 -7.34
C GLY A 204 12.96 9.34 -6.69
N GLU A 205 13.32 10.30 -5.82
CA GLU A 205 12.37 11.21 -5.16
C GLU A 205 11.64 12.13 -6.15
N ASP A 206 12.35 12.68 -7.15
CA ASP A 206 11.75 13.53 -8.18
C ASP A 206 10.74 12.81 -9.06
N THR A 207 10.92 11.50 -9.26
CA THR A 207 10.09 10.71 -10.16
C THR A 207 8.94 9.99 -9.46
N ILE A 208 9.07 9.63 -8.19
CA ILE A 208 8.10 8.78 -7.49
C ILE A 208 6.69 9.36 -7.50
N VAL A 209 6.55 10.65 -7.24
CA VAL A 209 5.24 11.32 -7.24
C VAL A 209 4.66 11.39 -8.67
N LYS A 210 5.49 11.67 -9.68
CA LYS A 210 5.07 11.71 -11.09
C LYS A 210 4.60 10.34 -11.58
N ASN A 211 5.29 9.28 -11.17
CA ASN A 211 5.03 7.90 -11.56
C ASN A 211 3.83 7.29 -10.81
N SER A 212 3.42 7.88 -9.68
CA SER A 212 2.28 7.41 -8.89
C SER A 212 0.97 7.86 -9.54
N LYS A 213 0.32 6.93 -10.24
CA LYS A 213 -0.89 7.16 -11.05
C LYS A 213 -1.51 5.84 -11.53
N GLU A 214 -2.58 5.94 -12.32
CA GLU A 214 -3.18 4.79 -12.99
C GLU A 214 -2.25 4.22 -14.07
N VAL A 215 -1.90 2.95 -13.95
CA VAL A 215 -1.00 2.23 -14.88
C VAL A 215 -1.73 1.29 -15.84
N ALA A 216 -2.93 0.87 -15.46
CA ALA A 216 -3.85 0.12 -16.30
C ALA A 216 -5.28 0.48 -15.87
N PRO A 217 -6.32 0.27 -16.69
CA PRO A 217 -7.68 0.59 -16.29
C PRO A 217 -8.06 -0.07 -14.96
N GLY A 218 -8.32 0.75 -13.93
CA GLY A 218 -8.65 0.31 -12.57
C GLY A 218 -7.47 -0.04 -11.67
N LEU A 219 -6.22 -0.03 -12.17
CA LEU A 219 -5.02 -0.28 -11.38
C LEU A 219 -4.16 0.98 -11.24
N TYR A 220 -3.90 1.36 -10.00
CA TYR A 220 -2.99 2.43 -9.61
C TYR A 220 -1.72 1.89 -8.97
N VAL A 221 -0.65 2.67 -8.99
CA VAL A 221 0.59 2.36 -8.27
C VAL A 221 1.02 3.54 -7.42
N CYS A 222 1.58 3.29 -6.23
CA CYS A 222 2.20 4.30 -5.39
C CYS A 222 3.43 3.75 -4.64
N GLY A 223 4.24 4.65 -4.09
CA GLY A 223 5.50 4.28 -3.44
C GLY A 223 6.52 3.72 -4.41
N MET A 224 7.44 2.90 -3.93
CA MET A 224 8.48 2.31 -4.77
C MET A 224 7.94 1.44 -5.91
N CYS A 225 6.72 0.91 -5.77
CA CYS A 225 6.01 0.23 -6.85
C CYS A 225 5.90 1.13 -8.11
N ALA A 226 5.60 2.41 -7.94
CA ALA A 226 5.50 3.36 -9.04
C ALA A 226 6.85 3.50 -9.79
N ASN A 227 7.95 3.66 -9.07
CA ASN A 227 9.27 3.73 -9.70
C ASN A 227 9.67 2.41 -10.36
N ALA A 228 9.35 1.27 -9.76
CA ALA A 228 9.57 -0.05 -10.36
C ALA A 228 8.78 -0.24 -11.67
N VAL A 229 7.52 0.17 -11.72
CA VAL A 229 6.69 0.06 -12.93
C VAL A 229 7.23 0.93 -14.06
N TYR A 230 7.64 2.16 -13.77
CA TYR A 230 8.10 3.11 -14.79
C TYR A 230 9.60 3.07 -15.09
N GLY A 231 10.38 2.23 -14.41
CA GLY A 231 11.83 2.10 -14.64
C GLY A 231 12.60 3.31 -14.13
N ALA A 232 12.20 3.88 -13.01
CA ALA A 232 12.91 4.96 -12.34
C ALA A 232 13.92 4.42 -11.31
N PRO A 233 14.87 5.25 -10.84
CA PRO A 233 15.83 4.84 -9.83
C PRO A 233 15.18 4.52 -8.48
N ARG A 234 15.85 3.64 -7.73
CA ARG A 234 15.57 3.40 -6.33
C ARG A 234 15.95 4.63 -5.49
N MET A 235 15.11 5.00 -4.50
CA MET A 235 15.34 6.21 -3.69
C MET A 235 16.38 6.01 -2.57
N GLY A 236 16.56 4.80 -2.06
CA GLY A 236 17.35 4.58 -0.84
C GLY A 236 16.60 4.94 0.45
N PRO A 237 17.32 5.30 1.54
CA PRO A 237 16.73 5.46 2.88
C PRO A 237 16.07 6.84 3.10
N ILE A 238 15.23 7.28 2.16
CA ILE A 238 14.41 8.49 2.27
C ILE A 238 12.93 8.12 2.10
N PHE A 239 12.04 8.75 2.88
CA PHE A 239 10.66 8.28 2.99
C PHE A 239 9.60 9.30 2.53
N GLY A 240 10.00 10.56 2.31
CA GLY A 240 9.05 11.63 2.01
C GLY A 240 8.25 11.41 0.73
N GLY A 241 8.91 11.03 -0.34
CA GLY A 241 8.26 10.76 -1.62
C GLY A 241 7.24 9.64 -1.57
N MET A 242 7.46 8.63 -0.72
CA MET A 242 6.47 7.55 -0.53
C MET A 242 5.15 8.08 0.04
N LEU A 243 5.20 8.95 1.05
CA LEU A 243 4.00 9.56 1.65
C LEU A 243 3.29 10.48 0.64
N LEU A 244 4.05 11.33 -0.04
CA LEU A 244 3.54 12.22 -1.07
C LEU A 244 2.87 11.45 -2.22
N SER A 245 3.46 10.33 -2.64
CA SER A 245 2.93 9.47 -3.69
C SER A 245 1.58 8.84 -3.30
N GLY A 246 1.47 8.35 -2.06
CA GLY A 246 0.23 7.82 -1.53
C GLY A 246 -0.90 8.86 -1.48
N LYS A 247 -0.59 10.07 -0.99
CA LYS A 247 -1.54 11.19 -0.96
C LYS A 247 -2.02 11.57 -2.37
N LYS A 248 -1.10 11.62 -3.34
CA LYS A 248 -1.43 11.93 -4.73
C LYS A 248 -2.40 10.91 -5.34
N VAL A 249 -2.12 9.60 -5.17
CA VAL A 249 -3.00 8.55 -5.70
C VAL A 249 -4.39 8.62 -5.06
N ALA A 250 -4.47 8.90 -3.76
CA ALA A 250 -5.75 9.11 -3.10
C ALA A 250 -6.55 10.26 -3.72
N GLN A 251 -5.89 11.39 -4.02
CA GLN A 251 -6.52 12.53 -4.68
C GLN A 251 -6.99 12.19 -6.11
N GLU A 252 -6.16 11.50 -6.90
CA GLU A 252 -6.54 11.09 -8.26
C GLU A 252 -7.76 10.17 -8.27
N ILE A 253 -7.82 9.18 -7.37
CA ILE A 253 -8.96 8.26 -7.26
C ILE A 253 -10.22 9.00 -6.81
N SER A 254 -10.11 9.90 -5.84
CA SER A 254 -11.26 10.64 -5.33
C SER A 254 -11.87 11.61 -6.35
N ASN A 255 -11.04 12.15 -7.25
CA ASN A 255 -11.51 13.04 -8.33
C ASN A 255 -12.17 12.28 -9.49
N LYS A 256 -12.07 10.94 -9.54
CA LYS A 256 -12.79 10.14 -10.52
C LYS A 256 -14.23 9.93 -10.02
N GLN A 257 -15.18 10.48 -10.74
CA GLN A 257 -16.59 10.13 -10.58
C GLN A 257 -16.79 8.65 -10.97
N LYS A 258 -17.69 7.99 -10.24
CA LYS A 258 -18.12 6.61 -10.57
C LYS A 258 -18.74 6.52 -11.95
#